data_1854d9ba52df8e07edeb16ce7271301a
#
_entry.id   1854d9ba52df8e07edeb16ce7271301a
#
_cell.length_a   1.000
_cell.length_b   1.000
_cell.length_c   1.000
_cell.angle_alpha   90.00
_cell.angle_beta   90.00
_cell.angle_gamma   90.00
#
_symmetry.space_group_name_H-M   'P 1'
#
loop_
_entity.id
_entity.type
_entity.pdbx_description
1 polymer ?
#
loop_
_entity_poly.entity_id
_entity_poly.type
_entity_poly.pdbx_seq_one_letter_code
_entity_poly.pdbx_strand_id
1 'polypeptide(L)'
;MAEYSVPTIKKNRFRAEDVFTFWNTLLMIVLVTLIIVPIAKVVVDSFDAMASETTFRLLPGRFTTEAYSNIVSRPTLRNPFIVSLYMTVAGTFISMTVTSLFAYALAQPKLPGKPIFMGMALLTMVFRAGMIPVFLVVRNLGLMNTQAAVLLVHCVDAYYLLLLTNFFR
;
A
#
# COMPACT_ATOMS: atom_id res chain seq x y z
N MET A 1 27.24 -57.83 -18.97
CA MET A 1 26.47 -56.65 -18.48
C MET A 1 26.74 -55.54 -19.46
N ALA A 2 25.77 -55.21 -20.32
CA ALA A 2 25.90 -54.16 -21.32
C ALA A 2 25.39 -52.83 -20.71
N GLU A 3 26.28 -51.87 -20.61
CA GLU A 3 26.03 -50.54 -20.09
C GLU A 3 25.24 -49.72 -21.13
N TYR A 4 23.96 -49.46 -20.83
CA TYR A 4 23.05 -48.73 -21.69
C TYR A 4 23.33 -47.23 -21.52
N SER A 5 24.15 -46.64 -22.40
CA SER A 5 24.41 -45.22 -22.44
C SER A 5 23.20 -44.49 -23.03
N VAL A 6 22.48 -43.77 -22.19
CA VAL A 6 21.38 -42.90 -22.63
C VAL A 6 21.97 -41.69 -23.37
N PRO A 7 21.60 -41.44 -24.64
CA PRO A 7 22.11 -40.28 -25.36
C PRO A 7 21.52 -38.99 -24.77
N THR A 8 22.41 -38.14 -24.24
CA THR A 8 22.07 -36.78 -23.84
C THR A 8 21.75 -35.94 -25.08
N ILE A 9 20.45 -35.76 -25.36
CA ILE A 9 19.99 -34.88 -26.43
C ILE A 9 20.21 -33.43 -25.95
N LYS A 10 21.33 -32.81 -26.38
CA LYS A 10 21.55 -31.36 -26.32
C LYS A 10 20.58 -30.70 -27.28
N LYS A 11 19.38 -30.35 -26.80
CA LYS A 11 18.36 -29.65 -27.55
C LYS A 11 18.61 -28.15 -27.45
N ASN A 12 19.53 -27.62 -28.29
CA ASN A 12 19.61 -26.20 -28.60
C ASN A 12 18.34 -25.86 -29.43
N ARG A 13 17.24 -25.68 -28.76
CA ARG A 13 16.06 -25.01 -29.30
C ARG A 13 15.99 -23.65 -28.61
N PHE A 14 16.13 -22.57 -29.40
CA PHE A 14 15.52 -21.29 -29.06
C PHE A 14 14.05 -21.59 -28.77
N ARG A 15 13.72 -21.69 -27.49
CA ARG A 15 12.37 -22.00 -27.11
C ARG A 15 11.54 -20.74 -27.26
N ALA A 16 10.29 -20.87 -27.64
CA ALA A 16 9.32 -19.76 -27.60
C ALA A 16 9.30 -19.07 -26.22
N GLU A 17 9.68 -19.80 -25.16
CA GLU A 17 9.90 -19.32 -23.82
C GLU A 17 11.02 -18.26 -23.71
N ASP A 18 12.12 -18.42 -24.46
CA ASP A 18 13.25 -17.46 -24.43
C ASP A 18 12.85 -16.13 -25.10
N VAL A 19 12.10 -16.22 -26.21
CA VAL A 19 11.57 -15.06 -26.92
C VAL A 19 10.52 -14.34 -26.06
N PHE A 20 9.62 -15.08 -25.42
CA PHE A 20 8.63 -14.51 -24.50
C PHE A 20 9.32 -13.82 -23.32
N THR A 21 10.30 -14.49 -22.70
CA THR A 21 11.05 -13.95 -21.57
C THR A 21 11.79 -12.68 -21.96
N PHE A 22 12.40 -12.63 -23.14
CA PHE A 22 13.07 -11.43 -23.64
C PHE A 22 12.10 -10.25 -23.78
N TRP A 23 10.96 -10.44 -24.43
CA TRP A 23 9.96 -9.38 -24.61
C TRP A 23 9.32 -8.96 -23.29
N ASN A 24 9.05 -9.91 -22.41
CA ASN A 24 8.52 -9.63 -21.08
C ASN A 24 9.53 -8.82 -20.23
N THR A 25 10.80 -9.20 -20.27
CA THR A 25 11.87 -8.47 -19.55
C THR A 25 12.04 -7.07 -20.10
N LEU A 26 12.04 -6.91 -21.44
CA LEU A 26 12.12 -5.61 -22.09
C LEU A 26 10.93 -4.72 -21.68
N LEU A 27 9.72 -5.26 -21.73
CA LEU A 27 8.50 -4.55 -21.30
C LEU A 27 8.60 -4.12 -19.83
N MET A 28 9.06 -5.01 -18.94
CA MET A 28 9.23 -4.70 -17.53
C MET A 28 10.25 -3.60 -17.29
N ILE A 29 11.39 -3.64 -18.01
CA ILE A 29 12.41 -2.57 -17.93
C ILE A 29 11.83 -1.24 -18.37
N VAL A 30 11.08 -1.19 -19.48
CA VAL A 30 10.43 0.02 -19.97
C VAL A 30 9.45 0.57 -18.96
N LEU A 31 8.55 -0.29 -18.40
CA LEU A 31 7.58 0.12 -17.39
C LEU A 31 8.24 0.64 -16.11
N VAL A 32 9.25 -0.07 -15.62
CA VAL A 32 10.01 0.34 -14.43
C VAL A 32 10.72 1.67 -14.67
N THR A 33 11.36 1.85 -15.83
CA THR A 33 12.04 3.10 -16.18
C THR A 33 11.05 4.26 -16.27
N LEU A 34 9.90 4.05 -16.88
CA LEU A 34 8.83 5.06 -17.01
C LEU A 34 8.29 5.52 -15.64
N ILE A 35 8.31 4.65 -14.63
CA ILE A 35 7.89 4.98 -13.26
C ILE A 35 9.06 5.61 -12.47
N ILE A 36 10.27 5.05 -12.57
CA ILE A 36 11.41 5.49 -11.76
C ILE A 36 11.92 6.86 -12.21
N VAL A 37 11.96 7.14 -13.51
CA VAL A 37 12.51 8.40 -14.03
C VAL A 37 11.79 9.64 -13.49
N PRO A 38 10.45 9.74 -13.47
CA PRO A 38 9.76 10.89 -12.87
C PRO A 38 10.03 11.00 -11.36
N ILE A 39 10.07 9.87 -10.63
CA ILE A 39 10.35 9.87 -9.20
C ILE A 39 11.78 10.35 -8.93
N ALA A 40 12.75 9.83 -9.68
CA ALA A 40 14.14 10.26 -9.59
C ALA A 40 14.28 11.76 -9.87
N LYS A 41 13.56 12.28 -10.88
CA LYS A 41 13.55 13.72 -11.15
C LYS A 41 13.05 14.54 -9.95
N VAL A 42 11.93 14.16 -9.33
CA VAL A 42 11.41 14.86 -8.15
C VAL A 42 12.45 14.87 -7.00
N VAL A 43 13.13 13.74 -6.79
CA VAL A 43 14.19 13.65 -5.78
C VAL A 43 15.36 14.57 -6.12
N VAL A 44 15.81 14.58 -7.37
CA VAL A 44 16.91 15.48 -7.82
C VAL A 44 16.51 16.94 -7.69
N ASP A 45 15.31 17.31 -8.14
CA ASP A 45 14.78 18.67 -8.05
C ASP A 45 14.65 19.15 -6.59
N SER A 46 14.38 18.26 -5.65
CA SER A 46 14.34 18.60 -4.22
C SER A 46 15.67 19.06 -3.64
N PHE A 47 16.77 18.71 -4.30
CA PHE A 47 18.14 19.12 -3.94
C PHE A 47 18.75 20.14 -4.89
N ASP A 48 18.00 20.64 -5.87
CA ASP A 48 18.51 21.58 -6.88
C ASP A 48 17.93 22.99 -6.69
N ALA A 49 18.80 23.96 -6.40
CA ALA A 49 18.41 25.38 -6.32
C ALA A 49 17.97 25.97 -7.68
N MET A 50 18.34 25.33 -8.77
CA MET A 50 18.01 25.74 -10.14
C MET A 50 16.93 24.86 -10.77
N ALA A 51 16.18 24.11 -9.95
CA ALA A 51 15.09 23.29 -10.44
C ALA A 51 14.06 24.15 -11.20
N SER A 52 13.74 23.71 -12.41
CA SER A 52 12.76 24.36 -13.28
C SER A 52 11.84 23.32 -13.88
N GLU A 53 10.56 23.63 -13.97
CA GLU A 53 9.57 22.74 -14.60
C GLU A 53 9.86 22.49 -16.08
N THR A 54 10.60 23.41 -16.72
CA THR A 54 10.90 23.34 -18.16
C THR A 54 12.19 22.58 -18.49
N THR A 55 13.05 22.32 -17.50
CA THR A 55 14.36 21.70 -17.73
C THR A 55 14.42 20.31 -17.10
N PHE A 56 14.60 19.28 -17.91
CA PHE A 56 14.80 17.92 -17.45
C PHE A 56 16.28 17.68 -17.15
N ARG A 57 16.62 17.54 -15.86
CA ARG A 57 17.97 17.19 -15.41
C ARG A 57 17.88 16.01 -14.44
N LEU A 58 18.79 15.06 -14.57
CA LEU A 58 18.93 13.91 -13.66
C LEU A 58 20.03 14.12 -12.61
N LEU A 59 20.72 15.26 -12.66
CA LEU A 59 21.74 15.64 -11.68
C LEU A 59 21.49 17.09 -11.25
N PRO A 60 21.63 17.41 -9.92
CA PRO A 60 21.42 18.76 -9.43
C PRO A 60 22.46 19.71 -10.03
N GLY A 61 22.01 20.84 -10.56
CA GLY A 61 22.89 21.88 -11.07
C GLY A 61 23.60 22.64 -9.95
N ARG A 62 22.92 22.87 -8.83
CA ARG A 62 23.44 23.47 -7.61
C ARG A 62 22.76 22.83 -6.39
N PHE A 63 23.54 22.10 -5.62
CA PHE A 63 23.02 21.40 -4.44
C PHE A 63 22.52 22.38 -3.38
N THR A 64 21.28 22.20 -2.93
CA THR A 64 20.63 22.97 -1.85
C THR A 64 19.66 22.10 -1.06
N THR A 65 19.45 22.45 0.19
CA THR A 65 18.40 21.85 1.05
C THR A 65 17.27 22.85 1.34
N GLU A 66 17.18 23.91 0.57
CA GLU A 66 16.22 25.00 0.78
C GLU A 66 14.77 24.52 0.70
N ALA A 67 14.46 23.55 -0.19
CA ALA A 67 13.14 22.95 -0.27
C ALA A 67 12.70 22.32 1.07
N TYR A 68 13.60 21.60 1.73
CA TYR A 68 13.35 20.98 3.05
C TYR A 68 13.23 22.02 4.16
N SER A 69 14.09 23.04 4.14
CA SER A 69 14.01 24.17 5.08
C SER A 69 12.67 24.90 4.96
N ASN A 70 12.18 25.10 3.73
CA ASN A 70 10.88 25.70 3.47
C ASN A 70 9.72 24.86 4.01
N ILE A 71 9.79 23.52 3.91
CA ILE A 71 8.78 22.61 4.48
C ILE A 71 8.70 22.76 5.99
N VAL A 72 9.86 22.77 6.67
CA VAL A 72 9.92 22.86 8.13
C VAL A 72 9.51 24.25 8.63
N SER A 73 9.90 25.30 7.92
CA SER A 73 9.66 26.69 8.32
C SER A 73 8.22 27.16 8.08
N ARG A 74 7.54 26.60 7.07
CA ARG A 74 6.16 27.01 6.70
C ARG A 74 5.11 26.15 7.39
N PRO A 75 4.28 26.69 8.31
CA PRO A 75 3.25 25.94 9.00
C PRO A 75 2.25 25.26 8.04
N THR A 76 1.98 25.89 6.89
CA THR A 76 1.08 25.37 5.85
C THR A 76 1.54 24.04 5.27
N LEU A 77 2.85 23.78 5.22
CA LEU A 77 3.43 22.53 4.72
C LEU A 77 3.72 21.56 5.87
N ARG A 78 4.24 22.06 6.99
CA ARG A 78 4.60 21.25 8.15
C ARG A 78 3.39 20.62 8.84
N ASN A 79 2.31 21.39 9.05
CA ASN A 79 1.14 20.91 9.80
C ASN A 79 0.46 19.70 9.13
N PRO A 80 0.18 19.67 7.81
CA PRO A 80 -0.34 18.48 7.14
C PRO A 80 0.58 17.28 7.28
N PHE A 81 1.90 17.47 7.22
CA PHE A 81 2.87 16.40 7.41
C PHE A 81 2.80 15.77 8.81
N ILE A 82 2.75 16.61 9.85
CA ILE A 82 2.61 16.16 11.25
C ILE A 82 1.26 15.43 11.45
N VAL A 83 0.18 15.98 10.91
CA VAL A 83 -1.14 15.33 10.98
C VAL A 83 -1.13 13.98 10.27
N SER A 84 -0.52 13.87 9.09
CA SER A 84 -0.40 12.61 8.36
C SER A 84 0.41 11.58 9.16
N LEU A 85 1.52 11.98 9.77
CA LEU A 85 2.35 11.11 10.61
C LEU A 85 1.56 10.62 11.84
N TYR A 86 0.89 11.55 12.55
CA TYR A 86 0.03 11.20 13.68
C TYR A 86 -1.08 10.22 13.28
N MET A 87 -1.79 10.51 12.18
CA MET A 87 -2.87 9.67 11.67
C MET A 87 -2.38 8.26 11.29
N THR A 88 -1.20 8.18 10.71
CA THR A 88 -0.59 6.89 10.36
C THR A 88 -0.26 6.08 11.62
N VAL A 89 0.44 6.67 12.57
CA VAL A 89 0.85 5.97 13.80
C VAL A 89 -0.37 5.59 14.66
N ALA A 90 -1.21 6.58 14.98
CA ALA A 90 -2.40 6.36 15.79
C ALA A 90 -3.40 5.42 15.11
N GLY A 91 -3.65 5.61 13.81
CA GLY A 91 -4.55 4.78 13.02
C GLY A 91 -4.09 3.33 12.96
N THR A 92 -2.80 3.10 12.69
CA THR A 92 -2.24 1.75 12.67
C THR A 92 -2.36 1.08 14.05
N PHE A 93 -2.00 1.78 15.11
CA PHE A 93 -2.07 1.24 16.46
C PHE A 93 -3.52 0.87 16.85
N ILE A 94 -4.47 1.77 16.62
CA ILE A 94 -5.89 1.53 16.91
C ILE A 94 -6.42 0.38 16.05
N SER A 95 -6.18 0.42 14.75
CA SER A 95 -6.66 -0.61 13.82
C SER A 95 -6.09 -1.98 14.15
N MET A 96 -4.79 -2.09 14.40
CA MET A 96 -4.14 -3.35 14.79
C MET A 96 -4.70 -3.90 16.11
N THR A 97 -4.85 -3.03 17.12
CA THR A 97 -5.38 -3.44 18.43
C THR A 97 -6.81 -3.93 18.31
N VAL A 98 -7.70 -3.15 17.72
CA VAL A 98 -9.13 -3.50 17.59
C VAL A 98 -9.31 -4.74 16.72
N THR A 99 -8.63 -4.80 15.57
CA THR A 99 -8.73 -5.95 14.66
C THR A 99 -8.18 -7.22 15.31
N SER A 100 -7.07 -7.15 16.07
CA SER A 100 -6.50 -8.31 16.76
C SER A 100 -7.41 -8.82 17.88
N LEU A 101 -7.98 -7.93 18.68
CA LEU A 101 -8.94 -8.31 19.74
C LEU A 101 -10.19 -8.95 19.13
N PHE A 102 -10.72 -8.39 18.07
CA PHE A 102 -11.89 -8.91 17.39
C PHE A 102 -11.60 -10.27 16.70
N ALA A 103 -10.45 -10.40 16.03
CA ALA A 103 -9.99 -11.63 15.43
C ALA A 103 -9.79 -12.74 16.46
N TYR A 104 -9.18 -12.42 17.63
CA TYR A 104 -9.02 -13.35 18.72
C TYR A 104 -10.36 -13.86 19.26
N ALA A 105 -11.33 -12.96 19.45
CA ALA A 105 -12.69 -13.35 19.85
C ALA A 105 -13.35 -14.29 18.83
N LEU A 106 -13.23 -13.98 17.52
CA LEU A 106 -13.77 -14.81 16.44
C LEU A 106 -13.04 -16.14 16.27
N ALA A 107 -11.79 -16.25 16.69
CA ALA A 107 -11.04 -17.50 16.67
C ALA A 107 -11.60 -18.53 17.67
N GLN A 108 -12.21 -18.07 18.77
CA GLN A 108 -12.73 -18.97 19.82
C GLN A 108 -13.79 -19.95 19.26
N PRO A 109 -13.66 -21.26 19.54
CA PRO A 109 -14.58 -22.27 19.02
C PRO A 109 -15.99 -22.18 19.63
N LYS A 110 -16.09 -21.68 20.85
CA LYS A 110 -17.36 -21.63 21.62
C LYS A 110 -18.03 -20.24 21.59
N LEU A 111 -17.63 -19.33 20.73
CA LEU A 111 -18.23 -17.99 20.64
C LEU A 111 -19.68 -18.08 20.16
N PRO A 112 -20.67 -17.66 20.98
CA PRO A 112 -22.08 -17.61 20.55
C PRO A 112 -22.23 -16.56 19.44
N GLY A 113 -22.96 -16.90 18.36
CA GLY A 113 -23.16 -15.99 17.23
C GLY A 113 -21.98 -15.88 16.26
N LYS A 114 -20.92 -16.66 16.42
CA LYS A 114 -19.76 -16.67 15.52
C LYS A 114 -20.11 -16.67 14.02
N PRO A 115 -21.06 -17.51 13.52
CA PRO A 115 -21.41 -17.51 12.10
C PRO A 115 -22.02 -16.18 11.64
N ILE A 116 -22.74 -15.47 12.51
CA ILE A 116 -23.32 -14.16 12.19
C ILE A 116 -22.20 -13.13 12.01
N PHE A 117 -21.29 -13.01 12.96
CA PHE A 117 -20.17 -12.07 12.89
C PHE A 117 -19.24 -12.37 11.70
N MET A 118 -18.96 -13.65 11.45
CA MET A 118 -18.18 -14.06 10.30
C MET A 118 -18.90 -13.75 8.98
N GLY A 119 -20.21 -13.97 8.92
CA GLY A 119 -21.05 -13.62 7.77
C GLY A 119 -21.06 -12.11 7.52
N MET A 120 -21.16 -11.29 8.57
CA MET A 120 -21.08 -9.82 8.45
C MET A 120 -19.71 -9.38 7.92
N ALA A 121 -18.61 -9.95 8.42
CA ALA A 121 -17.27 -9.65 7.93
C ALA A 121 -17.12 -10.01 6.45
N LEU A 122 -17.60 -11.18 6.03
CA LEU A 122 -17.60 -11.58 4.62
C LEU A 122 -18.48 -10.68 3.77
N LEU A 123 -19.66 -10.30 4.27
CA LEU A 123 -20.57 -9.40 3.57
C LEU A 123 -19.91 -8.03 3.32
N THR A 124 -19.27 -7.45 4.32
CA THR A 124 -18.58 -6.15 4.20
C THR A 124 -17.35 -6.21 3.27
N MET A 125 -16.74 -7.37 3.14
CA MET A 125 -15.64 -7.59 2.20
C MET A 125 -16.11 -7.56 0.73
N VAL A 126 -17.29 -8.17 0.47
CA VAL A 126 -17.87 -8.26 -0.88
C VAL A 126 -18.66 -7.00 -1.24
N PHE A 127 -19.44 -6.49 -0.29
CA PHE A 127 -20.30 -5.33 -0.49
C PHE A 127 -19.74 -4.10 0.22
N ARG A 128 -19.14 -3.20 -0.53
CA ARG A 128 -18.74 -1.89 -0.01
C ARG A 128 -19.87 -0.89 -0.14
N ALA A 129 -20.24 -0.27 0.96
CA ALA A 129 -21.36 0.68 1.03
C ALA A 129 -21.20 1.93 0.13
N GLY A 130 -19.99 2.20 -0.37
CA GLY A 130 -19.70 3.40 -1.12
C GLY A 130 -19.56 4.66 -0.24
N MET A 131 -19.26 5.79 -0.88
CA MET A 131 -18.93 7.03 -0.17
C MET A 131 -20.15 7.68 0.50
N ILE A 132 -21.34 7.62 -0.14
CA ILE A 132 -22.54 8.32 0.36
C ILE A 132 -23.01 7.76 1.70
N PRO A 133 -23.24 6.45 1.90
CA PRO A 133 -23.62 5.89 3.19
C PRO A 133 -22.60 6.17 4.29
N VAL A 134 -21.29 6.06 3.98
CA VAL A 134 -20.23 6.35 4.95
C VAL A 134 -20.29 7.81 5.39
N PHE A 135 -20.46 8.75 4.45
CA PHE A 135 -20.62 10.17 4.75
C PHE A 135 -21.82 10.44 5.67
N LEU A 136 -22.98 9.82 5.40
CA LEU A 136 -24.18 9.99 6.22
C LEU A 136 -23.96 9.49 7.65
N VAL A 137 -23.30 8.34 7.84
CA VAL A 137 -22.96 7.80 9.15
C VAL A 137 -22.03 8.76 9.90
N VAL A 138 -20.95 9.22 9.28
CA VAL A 138 -19.98 10.15 9.87
C VAL A 138 -20.68 11.46 10.27
N ARG A 139 -21.56 11.97 9.41
CA ARG A 139 -22.35 13.18 9.67
C ARG A 139 -23.30 13.00 10.85
N ASN A 140 -24.04 11.88 10.90
CA ASN A 140 -25.00 11.61 11.97
C ASN A 140 -24.33 11.39 13.33
N LEU A 141 -23.08 10.89 13.33
CA LEU A 141 -22.25 10.77 14.53
C LEU A 141 -21.61 12.11 14.96
N GLY A 142 -21.83 13.20 14.22
CA GLY A 142 -21.25 14.50 14.55
C GLY A 142 -19.73 14.58 14.33
N LEU A 143 -19.14 13.64 13.59
CA LEU A 143 -17.70 13.51 13.42
C LEU A 143 -17.16 14.25 12.19
N MET A 144 -17.99 15.10 11.55
CA MET A 144 -17.57 15.88 10.39
C MET A 144 -16.38 16.78 10.73
N ASN A 145 -15.42 16.85 9.80
CA ASN A 145 -14.19 17.63 9.92
C ASN A 145 -13.31 17.26 11.12
N THR A 146 -13.42 16.05 11.64
CA THR A 146 -12.57 15.55 12.74
C THR A 146 -11.63 14.45 12.25
N GLN A 147 -10.45 14.36 12.88
CA GLN A 147 -9.52 13.25 12.64
C GLN A 147 -10.10 11.90 13.09
N ALA A 148 -10.97 11.93 14.09
CA ALA A 148 -11.67 10.74 14.59
C ALA A 148 -12.55 10.07 13.52
N ALA A 149 -13.13 10.82 12.59
CA ALA A 149 -13.90 10.26 11.49
C ALA A 149 -13.05 9.31 10.63
N VAL A 150 -11.84 9.72 10.28
CA VAL A 150 -10.92 8.91 9.46
C VAL A 150 -10.47 7.66 10.22
N LEU A 151 -10.11 7.82 11.50
CA LEU A 151 -9.68 6.71 12.35
C LEU A 151 -10.77 5.66 12.53
N LEU A 152 -12.02 6.08 12.78
CA LEU A 152 -13.14 5.16 13.00
C LEU A 152 -13.55 4.42 11.73
N VAL A 153 -13.62 5.11 10.59
CA VAL A 153 -13.98 4.48 9.31
C VAL A 153 -13.00 3.39 8.90
N HIS A 154 -11.72 3.55 9.23
CA HIS A 154 -10.66 2.60 8.89
C HIS A 154 -10.19 1.74 10.08
N CYS A 155 -10.95 1.74 11.19
CA CYS A 155 -10.59 1.04 12.42
C CYS A 155 -10.50 -0.48 12.24
N VAL A 156 -11.39 -1.07 11.43
CA VAL A 156 -11.43 -2.52 11.17
C VAL A 156 -11.57 -2.74 9.67
N ASP A 157 -10.64 -3.49 9.11
CA ASP A 157 -10.74 -4.00 7.74
C ASP A 157 -11.09 -5.50 7.78
N ALA A 158 -12.13 -5.88 7.03
CA ALA A 158 -12.66 -7.24 7.03
C ALA A 158 -11.63 -8.27 6.51
N TYR A 159 -10.78 -7.88 5.56
CA TYR A 159 -9.75 -8.77 5.03
C TYR A 159 -8.71 -9.12 6.11
N TYR A 160 -8.17 -8.12 6.80
CA TYR A 160 -7.21 -8.34 7.88
C TYR A 160 -7.83 -9.05 9.07
N LEU A 161 -9.12 -8.78 9.37
CA LEU A 161 -9.86 -9.49 10.41
C LEU A 161 -9.94 -10.99 10.13
N LEU A 162 -10.31 -11.38 8.92
CA LEU A 162 -10.39 -12.79 8.52
C LEU A 162 -9.03 -13.45 8.49
N LEU A 163 -8.01 -12.74 7.98
CA LEU A 163 -6.64 -13.22 7.96
C LEU A 163 -6.13 -13.54 9.37
N LEU A 164 -6.24 -12.58 10.29
CA LEU A 164 -5.83 -12.76 11.70
C LEU A 164 -6.64 -13.84 12.41
N THR A 165 -7.94 -13.94 12.14
CA THR A 165 -8.78 -15.01 12.72
C THR A 165 -8.26 -16.40 12.33
N ASN A 166 -7.75 -16.57 11.12
CA ASN A 166 -7.15 -17.83 10.67
C ASN A 166 -5.80 -18.11 11.34
N PHE A 167 -5.01 -17.09 11.65
CA PHE A 167 -3.75 -17.25 12.40
C PHE A 167 -3.95 -17.58 13.88
N PHE A 168 -5.06 -17.15 14.47
CA PHE A 168 -5.40 -17.43 15.88
C PHE A 168 -6.12 -18.77 16.10
N ARG A 169 -6.49 -19.49 15.05
CA ARG A 169 -7.09 -20.83 15.10
C ARG A 169 -6.05 -21.93 15.24
#